data_2a475541e8936be7a63cffc9559858aa
#
_entry.id   2a475541e8936be7a63cffc9559858aa
#
_cell.length_a   1.000
_cell.length_b   1.000
_cell.length_c   1.000
_cell.angle_alpha   90.00
_cell.angle_beta   90.00
_cell.angle_gamma   90.00
#
_symmetry.space_group_name_H-M   'P 1'
#
loop_
_entity.id
_entity.type
_entity.pdbx_description
1 polymer ?
#
loop_
_entity_poly.entity_id
_entity_poly.type
_entity_poly.pdbx_seq_one_letter_code
_entity_poly.pdbx_strand_id
1 'polypeptide(L)'
;MEVPFITLRRRDKRLLAEARALPASAWRVVTLENVTRKFRTPRVFEQAVIVAGCTLRQFFIEDLGHEEPTILLTNQRTRTARQLITRYAQRMLIENSLSDGVRFFHMNALSSAVAMKVDFDLALLVLASGLYRRVAQRMRGYDDAQARQIFRDLIDMPATVKVTPEQVTVTFHRRAHLPLVMASSLFAETPTVPWWGGAKLVFQAGPS
;
A
#
# COMPACT_ATOMS: atom_id res chain seq x y z
N MET A 1 12.65 28.90 8.38
CA MET A 1 11.51 27.97 8.63
C MET A 1 12.11 26.58 8.73
N GLU A 2 11.94 25.88 9.86
CA GLU A 2 12.50 24.55 10.05
C GLU A 2 11.58 23.52 9.40
N VAL A 3 12.12 22.71 8.48
CA VAL A 3 11.32 21.68 7.78
C VAL A 3 11.06 20.51 8.72
N PRO A 4 9.78 20.14 8.97
CA PRO A 4 9.48 19.01 9.83
C PRO A 4 9.87 17.68 9.16
N PHE A 5 10.57 16.81 9.88
CA PHE A 5 11.01 15.52 9.37
C PHE A 5 10.78 14.37 10.36
N ILE A 6 10.75 13.16 9.83
CA ILE A 6 10.88 11.89 10.56
C ILE A 6 11.89 11.07 9.78
N THR A 7 12.93 10.59 10.45
CA THR A 7 13.97 9.77 9.82
C THR A 7 14.38 8.60 10.68
N LEU A 8 14.92 7.57 10.04
CA LEU A 8 15.59 6.47 10.75
C LEU A 8 16.97 6.94 11.21
N ARG A 9 17.32 6.59 12.43
CA ARG A 9 18.69 6.63 12.91
C ARG A 9 19.34 5.27 12.68
N ARG A 10 20.55 5.27 12.13
CA ARG A 10 21.32 4.04 11.96
C ARG A 10 21.54 3.37 13.32
N ARG A 11 21.24 2.08 13.39
CA ARG A 11 21.50 1.24 14.56
C ARG A 11 23.02 1.09 14.71
N ASP A 12 23.54 1.44 15.85
CA ASP A 12 24.91 1.12 16.26
C ASP A 12 24.89 0.32 17.56
N LYS A 13 26.02 -0.29 17.91
CA LYS A 13 26.15 -1.14 19.11
C LYS A 13 25.79 -0.37 20.39
N ARG A 14 26.12 0.91 20.47
CA ARG A 14 25.85 1.76 21.62
C ARG A 14 24.36 2.00 21.81
N LEU A 15 23.65 2.41 20.73
CA LEU A 15 22.22 2.66 20.79
C LEU A 15 21.42 1.40 21.06
N LEU A 16 21.84 0.25 20.53
CA LEU A 16 21.22 -1.03 20.85
C LEU A 16 21.44 -1.45 22.32
N ALA A 17 22.65 -1.22 22.85
CA ALA A 17 22.93 -1.45 24.27
C ALA A 17 22.11 -0.52 25.17
N GLU A 18 21.97 0.75 24.79
CA GLU A 18 21.13 1.73 25.47
C GLU A 18 19.66 1.26 25.51
N ALA A 19 19.10 0.85 24.39
CA ALA A 19 17.72 0.34 24.32
C ALA A 19 17.53 -0.91 25.20
N ARG A 20 18.48 -1.84 25.19
CA ARG A 20 18.43 -3.07 26.00
C ARG A 20 18.59 -2.83 27.50
N ALA A 21 19.26 -1.75 27.89
CA ALA A 21 19.45 -1.36 29.30
C ALA A 21 18.20 -0.68 29.89
N LEU A 22 17.21 -0.32 29.08
CA LEU A 22 15.99 0.32 29.56
C LEU A 22 15.13 -0.67 30.37
N PRO A 23 14.64 -0.26 31.56
CA PRO A 23 13.74 -1.10 32.34
C PRO A 23 12.39 -1.26 31.59
N ALA A 24 11.73 -2.40 31.80
CA ALA A 24 10.44 -2.69 31.16
C ALA A 24 9.38 -1.59 31.42
N SER A 25 9.45 -0.94 32.58
CA SER A 25 8.56 0.16 32.96
C SER A 25 8.76 1.46 32.15
N ALA A 26 9.89 1.63 31.46
CA ALA A 26 10.14 2.79 30.60
C ALA A 26 9.43 2.69 29.26
N TRP A 27 9.03 1.50 28.87
CA TRP A 27 8.36 1.24 27.59
C TRP A 27 6.85 1.43 27.73
N ARG A 28 6.26 2.14 26.76
CA ARG A 28 4.82 2.30 26.66
C ARG A 28 4.29 1.63 25.39
N VAL A 29 3.15 0.98 25.46
CA VAL A 29 2.46 0.42 24.29
C VAL A 29 1.76 1.54 23.52
N VAL A 30 1.94 1.55 22.22
CA VAL A 30 1.29 2.50 21.30
C VAL A 30 0.49 1.72 20.27
N THR A 31 -0.83 1.96 20.18
CA THR A 31 -1.67 1.36 19.15
C THR A 31 -1.61 2.20 17.88
N LEU A 32 -1.17 1.61 16.77
CA LEU A 32 -1.11 2.26 15.47
C LEU A 32 -2.49 2.25 14.80
N GLU A 33 -2.93 3.41 14.31
CA GLU A 33 -4.21 3.57 13.61
C GLU A 33 -4.05 3.35 12.10
N ASN A 34 -5.07 2.77 11.47
CA ASN A 34 -5.15 2.60 10.02
C ASN A 34 -3.90 1.95 9.39
N VAL A 35 -3.27 1.05 10.12
CA VAL A 35 -2.13 0.28 9.64
C VAL A 35 -2.53 -1.19 9.61
N THR A 36 -2.67 -1.74 8.41
CA THR A 36 -2.97 -3.15 8.20
C THR A 36 -1.69 -3.96 8.38
N ARG A 37 -1.26 -4.14 9.63
CA ARG A 37 -0.06 -4.88 9.99
C ARG A 37 -0.34 -5.89 11.08
N LYS A 38 0.41 -7.00 11.04
CA LYS A 38 0.45 -7.99 12.11
C LYS A 38 0.91 -7.37 13.44
N PHE A 39 1.76 -6.34 13.39
CA PHE A 39 2.37 -5.67 14.54
C PHE A 39 1.78 -4.26 14.70
N ARG A 40 0.61 -4.17 15.38
CA ARG A 40 -0.14 -2.91 15.56
C ARG A 40 0.10 -2.21 16.89
N THR A 41 0.75 -2.89 17.82
CA THR A 41 0.92 -2.42 19.20
C THR A 41 2.39 -2.44 19.62
N PRO A 42 3.28 -1.66 18.93
CA PRO A 42 4.67 -1.59 19.30
C PRO A 42 4.86 -1.00 20.70
N ARG A 43 5.95 -1.40 21.36
CA ARG A 43 6.45 -0.77 22.56
C ARG A 43 7.39 0.37 22.18
N VAL A 44 7.27 1.49 22.85
CA VAL A 44 7.96 2.73 22.50
C VAL A 44 8.57 3.37 23.74
N PHE A 45 9.84 3.72 23.65
CA PHE A 45 10.52 4.63 24.58
C PHE A 45 10.92 5.90 23.85
N GLU A 46 10.73 7.03 24.51
CA GLU A 46 11.02 8.36 23.93
C GLU A 46 11.98 9.13 24.83
N GLN A 47 12.98 9.76 24.19
CA GLN A 47 13.92 10.66 24.86
C GLN A 47 14.32 11.83 23.99
N ALA A 48 14.81 12.91 24.62
CA ALA A 48 15.46 13.99 23.91
C ALA A 48 16.95 13.67 23.72
N VAL A 49 17.45 13.94 22.50
CA VAL A 49 18.88 13.74 22.17
C VAL A 49 19.42 14.94 21.44
N ILE A 50 20.71 15.20 21.58
CA ILE A 50 21.41 16.24 20.81
C ILE A 50 22.14 15.58 19.65
N VAL A 51 21.79 15.94 18.43
CA VAL A 51 22.44 15.46 17.21
C VAL A 51 22.84 16.69 16.37
N ALA A 52 24.12 16.80 16.05
CA ALA A 52 24.68 17.93 15.31
C ALA A 52 24.27 19.31 15.88
N GLY A 53 24.25 19.44 17.22
CA GLY A 53 23.87 20.68 17.91
C GLY A 53 22.36 20.94 18.00
N CYS A 54 21.53 20.10 17.41
CA CYS A 54 20.07 20.24 17.45
C CYS A 54 19.45 19.27 18.46
N THR A 55 18.53 19.76 19.29
CA THR A 55 17.73 18.92 20.18
C THR A 55 16.61 18.26 19.40
N LEU A 56 16.66 16.94 19.29
CA LEU A 56 15.69 16.11 18.58
C LEU A 56 15.00 15.14 19.55
N ARG A 57 13.83 14.67 19.17
CA ARG A 57 13.15 13.55 19.82
C ARG A 57 13.61 12.25 19.19
N GLN A 58 14.05 11.31 20.02
CA GLN A 58 14.42 9.96 19.61
C GLN A 58 13.44 8.96 20.18
N PHE A 59 13.05 8.01 19.35
CA PHE A 59 12.19 6.90 19.74
C PHE A 59 12.92 5.59 19.53
N PHE A 60 12.97 4.74 20.55
CA PHE A 60 13.23 3.33 20.38
C PHE A 60 11.88 2.63 20.26
N ILE A 61 11.73 1.76 19.26
CA ILE A 61 10.47 1.10 18.94
C ILE A 61 10.72 -0.38 18.77
N GLU A 62 10.13 -1.19 19.62
CA GLU A 62 10.15 -2.65 19.56
C GLU A 62 8.82 -3.20 19.07
N ASP A 63 8.79 -4.48 18.72
CA ASP A 63 7.59 -5.20 18.27
C ASP A 63 6.98 -4.65 16.97
N LEU A 64 7.84 -4.10 16.08
CA LEU A 64 7.46 -3.74 14.69
C LEU A 64 7.75 -4.85 13.66
N GLY A 65 8.04 -6.08 14.12
CA GLY A 65 8.36 -7.21 13.25
C GLY A 65 9.86 -7.34 12.92
N HIS A 66 10.72 -6.63 13.63
CA HIS A 66 12.17 -6.77 13.59
C HIS A 66 12.67 -7.29 14.93
N GLU A 67 13.75 -8.08 14.92
CA GLU A 67 14.39 -8.58 16.14
C GLU A 67 15.02 -7.44 16.97
N GLU A 68 15.53 -6.41 16.29
CA GLU A 68 16.15 -5.26 16.92
C GLU A 68 15.24 -4.03 16.89
N PRO A 69 15.35 -3.13 17.90
CA PRO A 69 14.58 -1.91 17.96
C PRO A 69 14.77 -1.04 16.72
N THR A 70 13.69 -0.48 16.21
CA THR A 70 13.73 0.60 15.21
C THR A 70 13.98 1.91 15.94
N ILE A 71 14.92 2.73 15.43
CA ILE A 71 15.26 4.00 16.04
C ILE A 71 14.84 5.14 15.12
N LEU A 72 13.90 5.99 15.58
CA LEU A 72 13.43 7.16 14.85
C LEU A 72 13.95 8.45 15.47
N LEU A 73 14.23 9.43 14.62
CA LEU A 73 14.52 10.81 14.99
C LEU A 73 13.52 11.76 14.35
N THR A 74 13.16 12.83 15.09
CA THR A 74 12.31 13.89 14.56
C THR A 74 12.57 15.22 15.28
N ASN A 75 12.35 16.32 14.56
CA ASN A 75 12.28 17.66 15.13
C ASN A 75 10.84 18.10 15.49
N GLN A 76 9.84 17.27 15.19
CA GLN A 76 8.43 17.61 15.45
C GLN A 76 8.11 17.48 16.93
N ARG A 77 7.85 18.59 17.60
CA ARG A 77 7.58 18.65 19.06
C ARG A 77 6.10 18.48 19.40
N THR A 78 5.20 18.89 18.51
CA THR A 78 3.75 18.94 18.78
C THR A 78 3.02 17.63 18.56
N ARG A 79 3.56 16.75 17.71
CA ARG A 79 2.93 15.44 17.42
C ARG A 79 3.22 14.41 18.50
N THR A 80 2.22 13.59 18.80
CA THR A 80 2.37 12.45 19.71
C THR A 80 3.24 11.34 19.09
N ALA A 81 3.85 10.49 19.92
CA ALA A 81 4.58 9.31 19.44
C ALA A 81 3.71 8.44 18.53
N ARG A 82 2.43 8.22 18.89
CA ARG A 82 1.47 7.48 18.07
C ARG A 82 1.34 8.06 16.66
N GLN A 83 1.12 9.37 16.53
CA GLN A 83 0.99 10.02 15.22
C GLN A 83 2.27 9.92 14.39
N LEU A 84 3.44 10.09 15.02
CA LEU A 84 4.74 10.02 14.35
C LEU A 84 5.04 8.59 13.86
N ILE A 85 4.82 7.59 14.69
CA ILE A 85 5.08 6.19 14.36
C ILE A 85 4.07 5.67 13.33
N THR A 86 2.79 6.05 13.43
CA THR A 86 1.78 5.74 12.41
C THR A 86 2.18 6.32 11.05
N ARG A 87 2.60 7.59 11.01
CA ARG A 87 3.07 8.22 9.78
C ARG A 87 4.34 7.56 9.21
N TYR A 88 5.27 7.16 10.07
CA TYR A 88 6.44 6.40 9.65
C TYR A 88 6.05 5.01 9.09
N ALA A 89 5.11 4.33 9.72
CA ALA A 89 4.61 3.04 9.25
C ALA A 89 3.94 3.13 7.86
N GLN A 90 3.30 4.25 7.56
CA GLN A 90 2.73 4.53 6.23
C GLN A 90 3.78 4.65 5.11
N ARG A 91 5.06 4.90 5.43
CA ARG A 91 6.15 4.90 4.45
C ARG A 91 6.24 3.57 3.68
N MET A 92 5.94 2.44 4.33
CA MET A 92 5.92 1.15 3.64
C MET A 92 4.88 1.06 2.53
N LEU A 93 3.81 1.86 2.57
CA LEU A 93 2.85 1.92 1.46
C LEU A 93 3.49 2.53 0.21
N ILE A 94 4.37 3.52 0.39
CA ILE A 94 5.13 4.13 -0.72
C ILE A 94 6.15 3.10 -1.26
N GLU A 95 6.85 2.40 -0.39
CA GLU A 95 7.82 1.36 -0.77
C GLU A 95 7.12 0.20 -1.51
N ASN A 96 5.94 -0.21 -1.07
CA ASN A 96 5.12 -1.20 -1.76
C ASN A 96 4.65 -0.69 -3.13
N SER A 97 4.23 0.57 -3.23
CA SER A 97 3.80 1.17 -4.51
C SER A 97 4.97 1.27 -5.49
N LEU A 98 6.17 1.64 -5.02
CA LEU A 98 7.38 1.65 -5.85
C LEU A 98 7.78 0.23 -6.24
N SER A 99 7.67 -0.74 -5.34
CA SER A 99 7.92 -2.15 -5.63
C SER A 99 6.97 -2.69 -6.70
N ASP A 100 5.69 -2.35 -6.63
CA ASP A 100 4.70 -2.68 -7.66
C ASP A 100 5.05 -1.99 -8.99
N GLY A 101 5.44 -0.71 -8.95
CA GLY A 101 5.91 0.04 -10.12
C GLY A 101 7.04 -0.68 -10.84
N VAL A 102 8.04 -1.15 -10.10
CA VAL A 102 9.20 -1.84 -10.68
C VAL A 102 8.89 -3.28 -11.08
N ARG A 103 8.25 -4.06 -10.18
CA ARG A 103 8.13 -5.52 -10.35
C ARG A 103 6.93 -5.96 -11.16
N PHE A 104 5.86 -5.19 -11.16
CA PHE A 104 4.62 -5.52 -11.85
C PHE A 104 4.40 -4.64 -13.08
N PHE A 105 4.58 -3.33 -12.95
CA PHE A 105 4.41 -2.39 -14.06
C PHE A 105 5.68 -2.12 -14.86
N HIS A 106 6.81 -2.76 -14.52
CA HIS A 106 8.09 -2.67 -15.24
C HIS A 106 8.61 -1.23 -15.44
N MET A 107 8.44 -0.38 -14.41
CA MET A 107 8.85 1.03 -14.44
C MET A 107 10.34 1.22 -14.77
N ASN A 108 11.18 0.23 -14.50
CA ASN A 108 12.62 0.23 -14.80
C ASN A 108 12.98 -0.32 -16.21
N ALA A 109 12.00 -0.80 -16.96
CA ALA A 109 12.17 -1.33 -18.31
C ALA A 109 11.51 -0.39 -19.32
N LEU A 110 12.07 0.81 -19.46
CA LEU A 110 11.52 1.85 -20.32
C LEU A 110 11.60 1.44 -21.81
N SER A 111 10.54 1.69 -22.55
CA SER A 111 10.38 1.27 -23.94
C SER A 111 11.22 2.10 -24.93
N SER A 112 11.82 3.21 -24.49
CA SER A 112 12.49 4.17 -25.37
C SER A 112 13.55 4.99 -24.62
N ALA A 113 14.56 5.48 -25.36
CA ALA A 113 15.52 6.47 -24.89
C ALA A 113 15.03 7.92 -25.11
N VAL A 114 13.85 8.13 -25.71
CA VAL A 114 13.27 9.44 -25.95
C VAL A 114 12.50 9.92 -24.72
N ALA A 115 12.90 11.02 -24.11
CA ALA A 115 12.35 11.54 -22.86
C ALA A 115 10.82 11.67 -22.86
N MET A 116 10.25 12.21 -23.95
CA MET A 116 8.78 12.36 -24.06
C MET A 116 8.04 11.02 -24.03
N LYS A 117 8.60 9.95 -24.62
CA LYS A 117 8.00 8.62 -24.56
C LYS A 117 8.10 8.04 -23.16
N VAL A 118 9.24 8.27 -22.48
CA VAL A 118 9.43 7.88 -21.08
C VAL A 118 8.41 8.55 -20.17
N ASP A 119 8.20 9.86 -20.33
CA ASP A 119 7.21 10.62 -19.55
C ASP A 119 5.79 10.09 -19.80
N PHE A 120 5.45 9.74 -21.03
CA PHE A 120 4.17 9.14 -21.37
C PHE A 120 4.00 7.75 -20.73
N ASP A 121 5.02 6.89 -20.81
CA ASP A 121 5.00 5.56 -20.19
C ASP A 121 4.83 5.66 -18.66
N LEU A 122 5.52 6.62 -18.02
CA LEU A 122 5.37 6.89 -16.59
C LEU A 122 3.97 7.39 -16.24
N ALA A 123 3.38 8.26 -17.06
CA ALA A 123 2.01 8.73 -16.87
C ALA A 123 1.00 7.56 -16.96
N LEU A 124 1.14 6.68 -17.96
CA LEU A 124 0.32 5.48 -18.08
C LEU A 124 0.49 4.54 -16.89
N LEU A 125 1.71 4.38 -16.39
CA LEU A 125 1.99 3.57 -15.20
C LEU A 125 1.28 4.12 -13.97
N VAL A 126 1.31 5.43 -13.76
CA VAL A 126 0.60 6.09 -12.64
C VAL A 126 -0.90 5.86 -12.75
N LEU A 127 -1.48 6.00 -13.95
CA LEU A 127 -2.90 5.74 -14.20
C LEU A 127 -3.25 4.26 -13.92
N ALA A 128 -2.46 3.33 -14.45
CA ALA A 128 -2.66 1.90 -14.23
C ALA A 128 -2.60 1.55 -12.74
N SER A 129 -1.57 2.04 -12.03
CA SER A 129 -1.43 1.85 -10.58
C SER A 129 -2.63 2.40 -9.81
N GLY A 130 -3.14 3.57 -10.22
CA GLY A 130 -4.35 4.18 -9.66
C GLY A 130 -5.60 3.32 -9.85
N LEU A 131 -5.77 2.72 -11.04
CA LEU A 131 -6.88 1.82 -11.34
C LEU A 131 -6.82 0.56 -10.48
N TYR A 132 -5.65 -0.09 -10.37
CA TYR A 132 -5.46 -1.26 -9.51
C TYR A 132 -5.78 -0.93 -8.05
N ARG A 133 -5.31 0.22 -7.55
CA ARG A 133 -5.63 0.67 -6.20
C ARG A 133 -7.12 0.90 -5.98
N ARG A 134 -7.79 1.46 -6.97
CA ARG A 134 -9.24 1.68 -6.92
C ARG A 134 -10.03 0.36 -6.92
N VAL A 135 -9.58 -0.64 -7.68
CA VAL A 135 -10.14 -2.00 -7.62
C VAL A 135 -9.92 -2.60 -6.23
N ALA A 136 -8.69 -2.53 -5.70
CA ALA A 136 -8.36 -3.03 -4.37
C ALA A 136 -9.31 -2.47 -3.29
N GLN A 137 -9.50 -1.16 -3.26
CA GLN A 137 -10.35 -0.47 -2.28
C GLN A 137 -11.84 -0.84 -2.37
N ARG A 138 -12.29 -1.39 -3.51
CA ARG A 138 -13.68 -1.86 -3.70
C ARG A 138 -13.86 -3.34 -3.42
N MET A 139 -12.77 -4.06 -3.16
CA MET A 139 -12.77 -5.49 -2.94
C MET A 139 -12.49 -5.81 -1.48
N ARG A 140 -13.42 -6.44 -0.80
CA ARG A 140 -13.29 -6.78 0.62
C ARG A 140 -12.04 -7.63 0.87
N GLY A 141 -11.16 -7.14 1.75
CA GLY A 141 -9.92 -7.84 2.13
C GLY A 141 -8.73 -7.59 1.19
N TYR A 142 -8.86 -6.67 0.22
CA TYR A 142 -7.81 -6.31 -0.72
C TYR A 142 -7.30 -4.87 -0.58
N ASP A 143 -7.72 -4.13 0.46
CA ASP A 143 -7.40 -2.71 0.64
C ASP A 143 -5.91 -2.39 0.52
N ASP A 144 -5.04 -3.28 1.00
CA ASP A 144 -3.58 -3.13 0.96
C ASP A 144 -2.90 -4.16 0.03
N ALA A 145 -3.67 -4.84 -0.82
CA ALA A 145 -3.12 -5.83 -1.74
C ALA A 145 -2.21 -5.18 -2.79
N GLN A 146 -1.12 -5.87 -3.12
CA GLN A 146 -0.22 -5.49 -4.20
C GLN A 146 -0.87 -5.73 -5.57
N ALA A 147 -0.45 -4.98 -6.58
CA ALA A 147 -0.99 -5.06 -7.94
C ALA A 147 -0.93 -6.48 -8.52
N ARG A 148 0.18 -7.19 -8.28
CA ARG A 148 0.34 -8.59 -8.70
C ARG A 148 -0.72 -9.53 -8.09
N GLN A 149 -1.06 -9.32 -6.83
CA GLN A 149 -2.09 -10.12 -6.15
C GLN A 149 -3.47 -9.81 -6.74
N ILE A 150 -3.78 -8.53 -6.94
CA ILE A 150 -5.05 -8.09 -7.55
C ILE A 150 -5.19 -8.67 -8.95
N PHE A 151 -4.13 -8.62 -9.76
CA PHE A 151 -4.12 -9.20 -11.09
C PHE A 151 -4.45 -10.70 -11.05
N ARG A 152 -3.67 -11.48 -10.30
CA ARG A 152 -3.81 -12.93 -10.19
C ARG A 152 -5.18 -13.38 -9.67
N ASP A 153 -5.67 -12.69 -8.64
CA ASP A 153 -6.84 -13.14 -7.89
C ASP A 153 -8.16 -12.60 -8.48
N LEU A 154 -8.14 -11.42 -9.11
CA LEU A 154 -9.34 -10.69 -9.50
C LEU A 154 -9.43 -10.35 -10.99
N ILE A 155 -8.31 -10.14 -11.70
CA ILE A 155 -8.31 -9.67 -13.09
C ILE A 155 -8.02 -10.80 -14.07
N ASP A 156 -7.03 -11.65 -13.78
CA ASP A 156 -6.64 -12.79 -14.60
C ASP A 156 -7.67 -13.93 -14.48
N MET A 157 -8.89 -13.66 -14.93
CA MET A 157 -9.99 -14.63 -14.94
C MET A 157 -10.42 -14.90 -16.38
N PRO A 158 -10.38 -16.17 -16.80
CA PRO A 158 -10.91 -16.56 -18.11
C PRO A 158 -12.43 -16.33 -18.16
N ALA A 159 -12.90 -15.81 -19.29
CA ALA A 159 -14.31 -15.55 -19.51
C ALA A 159 -14.67 -15.82 -20.97
N THR A 160 -15.95 -16.14 -21.20
CA THR A 160 -16.55 -16.19 -22.53
C THR A 160 -17.31 -14.90 -22.76
N VAL A 161 -17.05 -14.21 -23.88
CA VAL A 161 -17.73 -12.98 -24.25
C VAL A 161 -18.66 -13.27 -25.40
N LYS A 162 -19.96 -12.95 -25.21
CA LYS A 162 -20.98 -13.01 -26.25
C LYS A 162 -21.46 -11.59 -26.57
N VAL A 163 -21.37 -11.21 -27.82
CA VAL A 163 -21.77 -9.88 -28.29
C VAL A 163 -23.02 -10.00 -29.17
N THR A 164 -24.02 -9.22 -28.81
CA THR A 164 -25.22 -8.98 -29.66
C THR A 164 -25.37 -7.47 -29.86
N PRO A 165 -26.22 -6.99 -30.79
CA PRO A 165 -26.46 -5.56 -30.97
C PRO A 165 -26.91 -4.84 -29.68
N GLU A 166 -27.68 -5.54 -28.83
CA GLU A 166 -28.30 -4.96 -27.64
C GLU A 166 -27.46 -5.19 -26.36
N GLN A 167 -26.61 -6.23 -26.37
CA GLN A 167 -25.96 -6.68 -25.13
C GLN A 167 -24.60 -7.35 -25.37
N VAL A 168 -23.64 -7.01 -24.52
CA VAL A 168 -22.37 -7.71 -24.36
C VAL A 168 -22.43 -8.49 -23.04
N THR A 169 -22.39 -9.81 -23.13
CA THR A 169 -22.41 -10.69 -21.94
C THR A 169 -21.04 -11.28 -21.72
N VAL A 170 -20.48 -11.03 -20.54
CA VAL A 170 -19.21 -11.60 -20.08
C VAL A 170 -19.51 -12.67 -19.04
N THR A 171 -19.29 -13.94 -19.41
CA THR A 171 -19.50 -15.09 -18.54
C THR A 171 -18.16 -15.56 -18.00
N PHE A 172 -17.89 -15.29 -16.73
CA PHE A 172 -16.66 -15.71 -16.06
C PHE A 172 -16.64 -17.21 -15.80
N HIS A 173 -15.53 -17.86 -16.09
CA HIS A 173 -15.30 -19.25 -15.72
C HIS A 173 -15.03 -19.35 -14.22
N ARG A 174 -15.29 -20.53 -13.66
CA ARG A 174 -15.17 -20.76 -12.22
C ARG A 174 -13.74 -20.56 -11.72
N ARG A 175 -13.56 -19.70 -10.73
CA ARG A 175 -12.31 -19.42 -10.01
C ARG A 175 -12.62 -19.20 -8.52
N ALA A 176 -11.63 -19.45 -7.66
CA ALA A 176 -11.81 -19.37 -6.20
C ALA A 176 -12.30 -17.99 -5.73
N HIS A 177 -11.87 -16.91 -6.38
CA HIS A 177 -12.22 -15.53 -6.01
C HIS A 177 -13.44 -14.97 -6.77
N LEU A 178 -14.01 -15.71 -7.73
CA LEU A 178 -15.16 -15.26 -8.50
C LEU A 178 -16.36 -14.84 -7.65
N PRO A 179 -16.76 -15.58 -6.57
CA PRO A 179 -17.86 -15.14 -5.72
C PRO A 179 -17.63 -13.77 -5.07
N LEU A 180 -16.38 -13.47 -4.69
CA LEU A 180 -16.01 -12.19 -4.12
C LEU A 180 -16.12 -11.07 -5.15
N VAL A 181 -15.67 -11.33 -6.38
CA VAL A 181 -15.75 -10.37 -7.51
C VAL A 181 -17.21 -10.06 -7.83
N MET A 182 -18.05 -11.09 -7.96
CA MET A 182 -19.48 -10.93 -8.29
C MET A 182 -20.28 -10.25 -7.17
N ALA A 183 -19.88 -10.41 -5.91
CA ALA A 183 -20.48 -9.73 -4.76
C ALA A 183 -20.02 -8.28 -4.58
N SER A 184 -19.06 -7.82 -5.38
CA SER A 184 -18.54 -6.47 -5.27
C SER A 184 -19.47 -5.43 -5.88
N SER A 185 -19.36 -4.19 -5.42
CA SER A 185 -20.09 -3.05 -6.00
C SER A 185 -19.64 -2.68 -7.42
N LEU A 186 -18.59 -3.31 -7.95
CA LEU A 186 -18.10 -3.06 -9.31
C LEU A 186 -19.13 -3.44 -10.39
N PHE A 187 -20.00 -4.40 -10.10
CA PHE A 187 -21.02 -4.92 -11.01
C PHE A 187 -22.45 -4.57 -10.60
N ALA A 188 -22.60 -3.66 -9.62
CA ALA A 188 -23.93 -3.24 -9.12
C ALA A 188 -24.75 -2.50 -10.20
N GLU A 189 -24.07 -1.84 -11.14
CA GLU A 189 -24.67 -1.15 -12.26
C GLU A 189 -24.40 -1.91 -13.56
N THR A 190 -25.33 -1.87 -14.50
CA THR A 190 -25.16 -2.43 -15.84
C THR A 190 -24.75 -1.28 -16.78
N PRO A 191 -23.43 -1.05 -17.00
CA PRO A 191 -22.99 0.03 -17.88
C PRO A 191 -23.34 -0.27 -19.33
N THR A 192 -23.42 0.78 -20.14
CA THR A 192 -23.52 0.67 -21.59
C THR A 192 -22.15 0.84 -22.23
N VAL A 193 -21.95 0.23 -23.41
CA VAL A 193 -20.73 0.33 -24.20
C VAL A 193 -20.98 1.29 -25.38
N PRO A 194 -20.56 2.58 -25.25
CA PRO A 194 -20.93 3.61 -26.26
C PRO A 194 -20.47 3.28 -27.68
N TRP A 195 -19.25 2.72 -27.81
CA TRP A 195 -18.67 2.35 -29.12
C TRP A 195 -19.27 1.05 -29.72
N TRP A 196 -20.17 0.38 -29.01
CA TRP A 196 -20.99 -0.71 -29.51
C TRP A 196 -22.47 -0.34 -29.49
N GLY A 197 -22.80 0.82 -30.06
CA GLY A 197 -24.19 1.28 -30.21
C GLY A 197 -24.95 1.41 -28.87
N GLY A 198 -24.26 1.55 -27.75
CA GLY A 198 -24.88 1.63 -26.43
C GLY A 198 -25.34 0.27 -25.87
N ALA A 199 -24.83 -0.85 -26.39
CA ALA A 199 -25.15 -2.19 -25.91
C ALA A 199 -24.89 -2.30 -24.40
N LYS A 200 -25.77 -2.99 -23.66
CA LYS A 200 -25.63 -3.21 -22.20
C LYS A 200 -24.50 -4.20 -21.91
N LEU A 201 -23.64 -3.89 -20.95
CA LEU A 201 -22.59 -4.81 -20.49
C LEU A 201 -23.07 -5.58 -19.26
N VAL A 202 -23.21 -6.89 -19.42
CA VAL A 202 -23.70 -7.79 -18.37
C VAL A 202 -22.60 -8.77 -17.97
N PHE A 203 -22.35 -8.88 -16.68
CA PHE A 203 -21.41 -9.82 -16.10
C PHE A 203 -22.16 -10.95 -15.38
N GLN A 204 -21.75 -12.19 -15.59
CA GLN A 204 -22.34 -13.34 -14.94
C GLN A 204 -21.32 -14.44 -14.62
N ALA A 205 -21.60 -15.25 -13.61
CA ALA A 205 -20.83 -16.47 -13.33
C ALA A 205 -21.28 -17.58 -14.30
N GLY A 206 -20.32 -18.32 -14.83
CA GLY A 206 -20.60 -19.50 -15.63
C GLY A 206 -21.25 -20.62 -14.79
N PRO A 207 -21.87 -21.60 -15.44
CA PRO A 207 -22.48 -22.75 -14.75
C PRO A 207 -21.44 -23.51 -13.93
N SER A 208 -21.92 -24.12 -12.84
CA SER A 208 -21.16 -24.92 -11.88
C SER A 208 -20.63 -26.20 -12.51
#